data_6db90074208c424a5b173f1374089727
#
_entry.id   6db90074208c424a5b173f1374089727
#
_cell.length_a   1.000
_cell.length_b   1.000
_cell.length_c   1.000
_cell.angle_alpha   90.00
_cell.angle_beta   90.00
_cell.angle_gamma   90.00
#
_symmetry.space_group_name_H-M   'P 1'
#
loop_
_entity.id
_entity.type
_entity.pdbx_description
1 polymer ?
#
loop_
_entity_poly.entity_id
_entity_poly.type
_entity_poly.pdbx_seq_one_letter_code
_entity_poly.pdbx_strand_id
1 'polypeptide(L)'
;MLKTLAILGAGRVGRALARLLHERGWRILVVAARSDATARKAAKYIRAGQPIAGISHHALAARTILVSVPDDAIPEIAAELARIGGQQLRGKIVLHTSGACEASVLQAVRAFGAFAASMHPLQTFNGVSVPPLEGKIFAIEGDAPAVRVARSIARSLGGIPVNIAAEKKPLYHAAGAFAAGLVLALEEAGVQMLKASGLSHREALHALLSLSRQVLEHYEKLGPHKAWTGPLSRGDYGVVAANEEAIARSHPEFLEAYQAVSRLSGHVLAADPAAVLGHLENLPRHSPLLSKSKGGSA
;
A
#
# COMPACT_ATOMS: atom_id res chain seq x y z
N MET A 1 -18.07 18.83 18.26
CA MET A 1 -17.55 17.53 18.70
C MET A 1 -16.11 17.68 19.14
N LEU A 2 -15.71 17.21 20.32
CA LEU A 2 -14.32 17.33 20.80
C LEU A 2 -13.38 16.53 19.89
N LYS A 3 -12.47 17.22 19.20
CA LYS A 3 -11.47 16.63 18.30
C LYS A 3 -10.26 16.13 19.13
N THR A 4 -10.46 15.08 19.94
CA THR A 4 -9.40 14.45 20.73
C THR A 4 -9.07 13.06 20.20
N LEU A 5 -7.77 12.75 20.12
CA LEU A 5 -7.26 11.54 19.51
C LEU A 5 -6.20 10.87 20.40
N ALA A 6 -6.30 9.56 20.57
CA ALA A 6 -5.24 8.69 21.02
C ALA A 6 -4.76 7.81 19.87
N ILE A 7 -3.45 7.64 19.72
CA ILE A 7 -2.83 6.79 18.70
C ILE A 7 -2.27 5.54 19.37
N LEU A 8 -2.75 4.37 18.95
CA LEU A 8 -2.19 3.07 19.32
C LEU A 8 -1.43 2.51 18.11
N GLY A 9 -0.11 2.48 18.22
CA GLY A 9 0.77 2.16 17.10
C GLY A 9 1.32 3.41 16.41
N ALA A 10 2.50 3.82 16.85
CA ALA A 10 3.19 5.01 16.34
C ALA A 10 4.10 4.69 15.14
N GLY A 11 3.63 3.82 14.23
CA GLY A 11 4.28 3.47 12.97
C GLY A 11 4.24 4.61 11.93
N ARG A 12 4.60 4.28 10.69
CA ARG A 12 4.69 5.27 9.59
C ARG A 12 3.35 5.98 9.35
N VAL A 13 2.26 5.22 9.25
CA VAL A 13 0.90 5.73 9.01
C VAL A 13 0.38 6.52 10.22
N GLY A 14 0.38 5.89 11.40
CA GLY A 14 -0.18 6.49 12.63
C GLY A 14 0.45 7.83 12.97
N ARG A 15 1.77 7.93 12.96
CA ARG A 15 2.46 9.20 13.27
C ARG A 15 2.25 10.28 12.22
N ALA A 16 2.17 9.91 10.92
CA ALA A 16 1.91 10.86 9.84
C ALA A 16 0.49 11.43 9.94
N LEU A 17 -0.52 10.56 10.14
CA LEU A 17 -1.90 11.00 10.34
C LEU A 17 -2.04 11.86 11.60
N ALA A 18 -1.43 11.45 12.72
CA ALA A 18 -1.48 12.21 13.96
C ALA A 18 -0.84 13.59 13.80
N ARG A 19 0.31 13.68 13.10
CA ARG A 19 0.98 14.94 12.79
C ARG A 19 0.08 15.89 12.00
N LEU A 20 -0.46 15.40 10.89
CA LEU A 20 -1.36 16.19 10.03
C LEU A 20 -2.63 16.61 10.78
N LEU A 21 -3.21 15.72 11.58
CA LEU A 21 -4.39 16.03 12.39
C LEU A 21 -4.09 17.07 13.45
N HIS A 22 -2.92 17.00 14.10
CA HIS A 22 -2.48 18.03 15.05
C HIS A 22 -2.40 19.41 14.39
N GLU A 23 -1.81 19.50 13.21
CA GLU A 23 -1.71 20.72 12.42
C GLU A 23 -3.08 21.27 11.97
N ARG A 24 -4.12 20.41 11.93
CA ARG A 24 -5.52 20.78 11.64
C ARG A 24 -6.38 20.96 12.93
N GLY A 25 -5.72 21.16 14.08
CA GLY A 25 -6.36 21.49 15.34
C GLY A 25 -6.96 20.32 16.13
N TRP A 26 -6.58 19.08 15.81
CA TRP A 26 -6.89 17.93 16.67
C TRP A 26 -5.95 17.90 17.87
N ARG A 27 -6.52 17.66 19.04
CA ARG A 27 -5.74 17.45 20.28
C ARG A 27 -5.31 15.99 20.34
N ILE A 28 -4.02 15.74 20.12
CA ILE A 28 -3.44 14.41 20.31
C ILE A 28 -3.13 14.26 21.79
N LEU A 29 -3.83 13.36 22.48
CA LEU A 29 -3.67 13.16 23.92
C LEU A 29 -2.60 12.12 24.23
N VAL A 30 -2.60 11.01 23.49
CA VAL A 30 -1.73 9.86 23.73
C VAL A 30 -1.10 9.38 22.43
N VAL A 31 0.17 9.01 22.53
CA VAL A 31 0.94 8.33 21.47
C VAL A 31 1.52 7.06 22.08
N ALA A 32 0.86 5.92 21.83
CA ALA A 32 1.26 4.63 22.34
C ALA A 32 2.09 3.83 21.32
N ALA A 33 3.16 3.20 21.78
CA ALA A 33 4.00 2.30 21.01
C ALA A 33 4.48 1.13 21.88
N ARG A 34 5.09 0.10 21.28
CA ARG A 34 5.62 -1.06 22.01
C ARG A 34 6.69 -0.71 23.06
N SER A 35 7.48 0.33 22.81
CA SER A 35 8.50 0.81 23.75
C SER A 35 8.40 2.31 23.98
N ASP A 36 8.83 2.74 25.15
CA ASP A 36 8.87 4.15 25.54
C ASP A 36 9.73 4.98 24.55
N ALA A 37 10.88 4.46 24.13
CA ALA A 37 11.76 5.14 23.18
C ALA A 37 11.04 5.40 21.83
N THR A 38 10.27 4.42 21.34
CA THR A 38 9.50 4.57 20.10
C THR A 38 8.35 5.57 20.29
N ALA A 39 7.64 5.51 21.40
CA ALA A 39 6.56 6.43 21.72
C ALA A 39 7.07 7.89 21.80
N ARG A 40 8.18 8.14 22.50
CA ARG A 40 8.83 9.46 22.61
C ARG A 40 9.27 9.99 21.25
N LYS A 41 9.92 9.15 20.42
CA LYS A 41 10.32 9.53 19.05
C LYS A 41 9.11 9.93 18.21
N ALA A 42 8.02 9.18 18.31
CA ALA A 42 6.80 9.48 17.58
C ALA A 42 6.09 10.73 18.10
N ALA A 43 5.97 10.94 19.41
CA ALA A 43 5.40 12.14 19.99
C ALA A 43 6.20 13.41 19.60
N LYS A 44 7.54 13.31 19.57
CA LYS A 44 8.41 14.38 19.06
C LYS A 44 8.13 14.68 17.57
N TYR A 45 7.96 13.66 16.74
CA TYR A 45 7.62 13.82 15.32
C TYR A 45 6.24 14.45 15.15
N ILE A 46 5.25 14.02 15.92
CA ILE A 46 3.88 14.55 15.92
C ILE A 46 3.82 15.97 16.49
N ARG A 47 4.75 16.32 17.40
CA ARG A 47 4.79 17.55 18.20
C ARG A 47 3.63 17.67 19.20
N ALA A 48 3.04 16.56 19.59
CA ALA A 48 1.93 16.49 20.54
C ALA A 48 1.75 15.08 21.07
N GLY A 49 1.00 14.96 22.15
CA GLY A 49 0.58 13.71 22.78
C GLY A 49 1.57 13.21 23.83
N GLN A 50 1.04 12.62 24.89
CA GLN A 50 1.82 11.95 25.92
C GLN A 50 2.35 10.63 25.36
N PRO A 51 3.67 10.39 25.33
CA PRO A 51 4.24 9.11 24.92
C PRO A 51 3.98 8.06 25.98
N ILE A 52 3.56 6.85 25.58
CA ILE A 52 3.25 5.74 26.48
C ILE A 52 3.77 4.43 25.87
N ALA A 53 4.44 3.61 26.67
CA ALA A 53 4.75 2.24 26.31
C ALA A 53 3.54 1.33 26.55
N GLY A 54 3.17 0.52 25.57
CA GLY A 54 1.98 -0.33 25.62
C GLY A 54 0.67 0.42 25.53
N ILE A 55 -0.43 -0.23 25.94
CA ILE A 55 -1.77 0.34 26.00
C ILE A 55 -2.10 0.63 27.47
N SER A 56 -2.69 1.78 27.74
CA SER A 56 -3.09 2.15 29.11
C SER A 56 -4.40 2.92 29.13
N HIS A 57 -4.98 3.10 30.32
CA HIS A 57 -6.19 3.88 30.53
C HIS A 57 -6.12 5.32 30.02
N HIS A 58 -4.91 5.88 29.87
CA HIS A 58 -4.74 7.22 29.29
C HIS A 58 -5.31 7.34 27.88
N ALA A 59 -5.31 6.25 27.09
CA ALA A 59 -5.92 6.25 25.77
C ALA A 59 -7.43 6.53 25.81
N LEU A 60 -8.08 6.17 26.90
CA LEU A 60 -9.52 6.35 27.10
C LEU A 60 -9.92 7.81 27.37
N ALA A 61 -8.98 8.70 27.64
CA ALA A 61 -9.26 10.13 27.72
C ALA A 61 -9.68 10.74 26.38
N ALA A 62 -9.24 10.11 25.26
CA ALA A 62 -9.62 10.56 23.93
C ALA A 62 -11.04 10.11 23.55
N ARG A 63 -11.74 10.92 22.76
CA ARG A 63 -13.02 10.55 22.14
C ARG A 63 -12.83 9.56 21.00
N THR A 64 -11.74 9.72 20.23
CA THR A 64 -11.37 8.85 19.12
C THR A 64 -10.05 8.16 19.42
N ILE A 65 -10.00 6.87 19.16
CA ILE A 65 -8.79 6.04 19.29
C ILE A 65 -8.46 5.50 17.90
N LEU A 66 -7.25 5.77 17.41
CA LEU A 66 -6.76 5.28 16.14
C LEU A 66 -5.76 4.16 16.37
N VAL A 67 -6.08 2.97 15.90
CA VAL A 67 -5.23 1.78 15.91
C VAL A 67 -4.47 1.73 14.59
N SER A 68 -3.15 1.90 14.64
CA SER A 68 -2.28 1.92 13.46
C SER A 68 -1.05 1.03 13.68
N VAL A 69 -1.32 -0.24 13.89
CA VAL A 69 -0.37 -1.34 14.08
C VAL A 69 -0.38 -2.25 12.83
N PRO A 70 0.55 -3.23 12.71
CA PRO A 70 0.44 -4.27 11.68
C PRO A 70 -0.91 -4.99 11.75
N ASP A 71 -1.42 -5.43 10.62
CA ASP A 71 -2.78 -5.94 10.48
C ASP A 71 -3.06 -7.11 11.43
N ASP A 72 -2.12 -8.05 11.57
CA ASP A 72 -2.22 -9.21 12.45
C ASP A 72 -2.29 -8.85 13.95
N ALA A 73 -1.81 -7.66 14.32
CA ALA A 73 -1.84 -7.20 15.70
C ALA A 73 -3.13 -6.45 16.07
N ILE A 74 -3.97 -6.08 15.10
CA ILE A 74 -5.18 -5.27 15.37
C ILE A 74 -6.14 -5.98 16.32
N PRO A 75 -6.46 -7.29 16.17
CA PRO A 75 -7.37 -7.99 17.06
C PRO A 75 -6.85 -8.05 18.51
N GLU A 76 -5.55 -8.28 18.70
CA GLU A 76 -4.93 -8.32 20.03
C GLU A 76 -5.00 -6.95 20.72
N ILE A 77 -4.68 -5.87 19.99
CA ILE A 77 -4.77 -4.50 20.49
C ILE A 77 -6.22 -4.14 20.85
N ALA A 78 -7.19 -4.58 20.05
CA ALA A 78 -8.61 -4.39 20.33
C ALA A 78 -9.05 -5.13 21.60
N ALA A 79 -8.59 -6.37 21.77
CA ALA A 79 -8.89 -7.18 22.97
C ALA A 79 -8.28 -6.57 24.25
N GLU A 80 -7.03 -6.11 24.17
CA GLU A 80 -6.38 -5.45 25.28
C GLU A 80 -7.06 -4.12 25.63
N LEU A 81 -7.38 -3.31 24.62
CA LEU A 81 -8.14 -2.06 24.81
C LEU A 81 -9.51 -2.31 25.44
N ALA A 82 -10.19 -3.38 25.04
CA ALA A 82 -11.46 -3.80 25.63
C ALA A 82 -11.29 -4.21 27.11
N ARG A 83 -10.25 -4.99 27.41
CA ARG A 83 -9.95 -5.45 28.77
C ARG A 83 -9.67 -4.29 29.73
N ILE A 84 -8.88 -3.29 29.33
CA ILE A 84 -8.55 -2.15 30.18
C ILE A 84 -9.63 -1.09 30.19
N GLY A 85 -10.39 -0.94 29.11
CA GLY A 85 -11.39 0.12 28.94
C GLY A 85 -12.76 -0.23 29.48
N GLY A 86 -13.19 -1.48 29.34
CA GLY A 86 -14.51 -1.94 29.79
C GLY A 86 -15.62 -0.96 29.41
N GLN A 87 -16.47 -0.61 30.35
CA GLN A 87 -17.60 0.32 30.17
C GLN A 87 -17.18 1.74 29.74
N GLN A 88 -15.93 2.16 29.97
CA GLN A 88 -15.45 3.48 29.53
C GLN A 88 -15.32 3.58 28.00
N LEU A 89 -15.36 2.45 27.28
CA LEU A 89 -15.41 2.42 25.82
C LEU A 89 -16.76 2.83 25.25
N ARG A 90 -17.82 2.80 26.05
CA ARG A 90 -19.17 3.11 25.57
C ARG A 90 -19.24 4.48 24.88
N GLY A 91 -19.67 4.47 23.63
CA GLY A 91 -19.81 5.65 22.78
C GLY A 91 -18.49 6.21 22.25
N LYS A 92 -17.33 5.61 22.53
CA LYS A 92 -16.06 6.00 21.90
C LYS A 92 -16.01 5.56 20.44
N ILE A 93 -15.16 6.22 19.68
CA ILE A 93 -14.87 5.87 18.29
C ILE A 93 -13.51 5.18 18.24
N VAL A 94 -13.48 3.97 17.73
CA VAL A 94 -12.24 3.23 17.52
C VAL A 94 -12.08 2.98 16.01
N LEU A 95 -10.98 3.48 15.46
CA LEU A 95 -10.67 3.37 14.05
C LEU A 95 -9.40 2.55 13.87
N HIS A 96 -9.29 1.78 12.79
CA HIS A 96 -8.00 1.24 12.36
C HIS A 96 -7.65 1.69 10.93
N THR A 97 -6.36 1.58 10.58
CA THR A 97 -5.82 2.07 9.30
C THR A 97 -5.51 0.98 8.28
N SER A 98 -5.84 -0.29 8.55
CA SER A 98 -5.62 -1.38 7.60
C SER A 98 -6.46 -1.21 6.33
N GLY A 99 -5.82 -1.45 5.18
CA GLY A 99 -6.49 -1.51 3.89
C GLY A 99 -7.15 -2.86 3.60
N ALA A 100 -6.64 -3.93 4.21
CA ALA A 100 -7.10 -5.30 3.99
C ALA A 100 -8.15 -5.76 5.01
N CYS A 101 -7.98 -5.42 6.31
CA CYS A 101 -8.87 -5.86 7.37
C CYS A 101 -10.17 -5.05 7.41
N GLU A 102 -11.27 -5.74 7.71
CA GLU A 102 -12.57 -5.13 7.97
C GLU A 102 -12.64 -4.51 9.38
N ALA A 103 -13.62 -3.64 9.63
CA ALA A 103 -13.87 -3.10 10.98
C ALA A 103 -14.29 -4.17 12.00
N SER A 104 -14.70 -5.35 11.55
CA SER A 104 -15.03 -6.51 12.38
C SER A 104 -13.86 -6.98 13.26
N VAL A 105 -12.60 -6.74 12.87
CA VAL A 105 -11.41 -7.06 13.69
C VAL A 105 -11.38 -6.27 15.03
N LEU A 106 -12.19 -5.21 15.12
CA LEU A 106 -12.40 -4.42 16.35
C LEU A 106 -13.60 -4.90 17.18
N GLN A 107 -14.10 -6.13 16.97
CA GLN A 107 -15.29 -6.65 17.66
C GLN A 107 -15.17 -6.61 19.19
N ALA A 108 -13.97 -6.81 19.73
CA ALA A 108 -13.75 -6.78 21.18
C ALA A 108 -14.17 -5.45 21.82
N VAL A 109 -13.89 -4.30 21.19
CA VAL A 109 -14.30 -2.99 21.72
C VAL A 109 -15.78 -2.71 21.48
N ARG A 110 -16.37 -3.25 20.40
CA ARG A 110 -17.82 -3.14 20.15
C ARG A 110 -18.65 -3.79 21.25
N ALA A 111 -18.17 -4.90 21.81
CA ALA A 111 -18.84 -5.59 22.94
C ALA A 111 -19.05 -4.69 24.16
N PHE A 112 -18.24 -3.64 24.32
CA PHE A 112 -18.36 -2.63 25.37
C PHE A 112 -19.02 -1.33 24.90
N GLY A 113 -19.70 -1.34 23.73
CA GLY A 113 -20.47 -0.22 23.22
C GLY A 113 -19.64 0.88 22.53
N ALA A 114 -18.40 0.60 22.13
CA ALA A 114 -17.66 1.45 21.20
C ALA A 114 -18.20 1.30 19.77
N PHE A 115 -18.03 2.34 18.97
CA PHE A 115 -18.29 2.28 17.52
C PHE A 115 -16.95 2.12 16.77
N ALA A 116 -16.90 1.18 15.87
CA ALA A 116 -15.70 0.80 15.15
C ALA A 116 -15.81 1.07 13.64
N ALA A 117 -14.69 1.50 13.03
CA ALA A 117 -14.58 1.61 11.58
C ALA A 117 -13.14 1.39 11.11
N SER A 118 -13.02 0.97 9.85
CA SER A 118 -11.78 1.07 9.09
C SER A 118 -11.72 2.44 8.39
N MET A 119 -10.53 3.04 8.35
CA MET A 119 -10.25 4.27 7.61
C MET A 119 -8.84 4.15 7.00
N HIS A 120 -8.77 3.72 5.77
CA HIS A 120 -7.51 3.48 5.07
C HIS A 120 -7.21 4.58 4.04
N PRO A 121 -6.17 5.40 4.23
CA PRO A 121 -5.68 6.31 3.19
C PRO A 121 -4.96 5.50 2.11
N LEU A 122 -5.40 5.60 0.85
CA LEU A 122 -4.72 4.99 -0.29
C LEU A 122 -3.50 5.83 -0.67
N GLN A 123 -2.44 5.68 0.10
CA GLN A 123 -1.19 6.42 0.00
C GLN A 123 -0.03 5.62 0.56
N THR A 124 1.17 5.85 0.04
CA THR A 124 2.40 5.29 0.57
C THR A 124 2.98 6.17 1.67
N PHE A 125 3.49 5.53 2.74
CA PHE A 125 4.08 6.21 3.90
C PHE A 125 5.51 5.71 4.10
N ASN A 126 6.49 6.43 3.59
CA ASN A 126 7.92 6.05 3.68
C ASN A 126 8.51 6.23 5.10
N GLY A 127 7.85 7.02 5.94
CA GLY A 127 8.28 7.29 7.30
C GLY A 127 9.38 8.36 7.43
N VAL A 128 9.82 8.95 6.33
CA VAL A 128 10.80 10.05 6.32
C VAL A 128 10.08 11.40 6.25
N SER A 129 9.18 11.55 5.29
CA SER A 129 8.38 12.75 5.08
C SER A 129 6.90 12.50 5.42
N VAL A 130 6.17 13.57 5.66
CA VAL A 130 4.71 13.53 5.73
C VAL A 130 4.18 13.60 4.31
N PRO A 131 3.51 12.54 3.80
CA PRO A 131 2.99 12.57 2.43
C PRO A 131 1.79 13.52 2.33
N PRO A 132 1.59 14.20 1.19
CA PRO A 132 0.37 14.95 0.94
C PRO A 132 -0.83 14.01 0.89
N LEU A 133 -1.92 14.39 1.54
CA LEU A 133 -3.17 13.62 1.55
C LEU A 133 -4.30 14.33 0.80
N GLU A 134 -4.05 15.53 0.30
CA GLU A 134 -4.98 16.27 -0.56
C GLU A 134 -5.33 15.44 -1.80
N GLY A 135 -6.64 15.29 -2.05
CA GLY A 135 -7.17 14.51 -3.18
C GLY A 135 -6.99 12.99 -3.06
N LYS A 136 -6.35 12.47 -1.98
CA LYS A 136 -6.19 11.02 -1.81
C LYS A 136 -7.46 10.37 -1.32
N ILE A 137 -7.75 9.18 -1.83
CA ILE A 137 -8.91 8.37 -1.42
C ILE A 137 -8.69 7.84 0.01
N PHE A 138 -9.71 7.94 0.83
CA PHE A 138 -9.82 7.26 2.10
C PHE A 138 -10.95 6.24 2.03
N ALA A 139 -10.61 4.97 1.96
CA ALA A 139 -11.58 3.88 2.00
C ALA A 139 -12.10 3.68 3.42
N ILE A 140 -13.41 3.70 3.60
CA ILE A 140 -14.06 3.70 4.91
C ILE A 140 -15.20 2.71 4.91
N GLU A 141 -15.29 1.90 5.99
CA GLU A 141 -16.43 1.05 6.30
C GLU A 141 -16.55 0.87 7.83
N GLY A 142 -17.69 0.42 8.31
CA GLY A 142 -17.95 0.14 9.74
C GLY A 142 -19.23 0.76 10.25
N ASP A 143 -19.31 0.98 11.57
CA ASP A 143 -20.46 1.51 12.27
C ASP A 143 -20.73 2.97 11.89
N ALA A 144 -21.99 3.34 11.65
CA ALA A 144 -22.37 4.66 11.16
C ALA A 144 -21.80 5.84 11.99
N PRO A 145 -21.76 5.81 13.35
CA PRO A 145 -21.10 6.88 14.11
C PRO A 145 -19.60 6.99 13.86
N ALA A 146 -18.88 5.85 13.73
CA ALA A 146 -17.46 5.81 13.48
C ALA A 146 -17.14 6.23 12.04
N VAL A 147 -17.93 5.79 11.06
CA VAL A 147 -17.83 6.22 9.66
C VAL A 147 -17.97 7.74 9.52
N ARG A 148 -18.91 8.36 10.25
CA ARG A 148 -19.06 9.84 10.23
C ARG A 148 -17.78 10.55 10.72
N VAL A 149 -17.14 10.03 11.76
CA VAL A 149 -15.88 10.59 12.29
C VAL A 149 -14.73 10.35 11.31
N ALA A 150 -14.60 9.13 10.77
CA ALA A 150 -13.58 8.79 9.78
C ALA A 150 -13.69 9.70 8.52
N ARG A 151 -14.91 9.95 8.02
CA ARG A 151 -15.15 10.88 6.91
C ARG A 151 -14.77 12.33 7.27
N SER A 152 -15.04 12.77 8.49
CA SER A 152 -14.63 14.09 8.97
C SER A 152 -13.10 14.21 9.05
N ILE A 153 -12.41 13.16 9.53
CA ILE A 153 -10.94 13.08 9.55
C ILE A 153 -10.40 13.18 8.11
N ALA A 154 -10.87 12.33 7.20
CA ALA A 154 -10.40 12.32 5.81
C ALA A 154 -10.54 13.70 5.16
N ARG A 155 -11.70 14.34 5.26
CA ARG A 155 -11.95 15.69 4.72
C ARG A 155 -11.05 16.75 5.37
N SER A 156 -10.83 16.68 6.67
CA SER A 156 -9.93 17.65 7.35
C SER A 156 -8.49 17.56 6.88
N LEU A 157 -8.10 16.42 6.31
CA LEU A 157 -6.80 16.17 5.69
C LEU A 157 -6.76 16.49 4.18
N GLY A 158 -7.86 17.00 3.62
CA GLY A 158 -7.99 17.26 2.18
C GLY A 158 -8.28 16.01 1.35
N GLY A 159 -8.47 14.87 2.01
CA GLY A 159 -8.75 13.60 1.33
C GLY A 159 -10.22 13.41 0.94
N ILE A 160 -10.46 12.47 0.06
CA ILE A 160 -11.77 12.10 -0.48
C ILE A 160 -12.25 10.82 0.21
N PRO A 161 -13.24 10.89 1.12
CA PRO A 161 -13.77 9.70 1.79
C PRO A 161 -14.72 8.92 0.87
N VAL A 162 -14.42 7.66 0.64
CA VAL A 162 -15.22 6.72 -0.16
C VAL A 162 -15.68 5.56 0.72
N ASN A 163 -16.94 5.19 0.65
CA ASN A 163 -17.42 3.98 1.29
C ASN A 163 -17.01 2.77 0.45
N ILE A 164 -16.53 1.73 1.11
CA ILE A 164 -16.23 0.44 0.50
C ILE A 164 -17.00 -0.64 1.28
N ALA A 165 -17.50 -1.64 0.59
CA ALA A 165 -18.09 -2.80 1.25
C ALA A 165 -16.98 -3.61 1.93
N ALA A 166 -17.24 -4.09 3.15
CA ALA A 166 -16.24 -4.75 3.98
C ALA A 166 -15.57 -5.92 3.25
N GLU A 167 -16.38 -6.77 2.62
CA GLU A 167 -15.93 -7.95 1.85
C GLU A 167 -15.10 -7.62 0.60
N LYS A 168 -15.10 -6.35 0.16
CA LYS A 168 -14.29 -5.88 -0.98
C LYS A 168 -12.92 -5.35 -0.59
N LYS A 169 -12.63 -5.22 0.70
CA LYS A 169 -11.34 -4.68 1.18
C LYS A 169 -10.12 -5.47 0.70
N PRO A 170 -10.11 -6.81 0.67
CA PRO A 170 -8.94 -7.53 0.14
C PRO A 170 -8.65 -7.18 -1.33
N LEU A 171 -9.68 -7.10 -2.17
CA LEU A 171 -9.52 -6.72 -3.58
C LEU A 171 -9.06 -5.26 -3.73
N TYR A 172 -9.63 -4.34 -2.95
CA TYR A 172 -9.22 -2.95 -2.90
C TYR A 172 -7.74 -2.82 -2.49
N HIS A 173 -7.31 -3.55 -1.47
CA HIS A 173 -5.92 -3.51 -1.01
C HIS A 173 -4.95 -4.11 -2.04
N ALA A 174 -5.35 -5.21 -2.70
CA ALA A 174 -4.59 -5.80 -3.80
C ALA A 174 -4.39 -4.81 -4.95
N ALA A 175 -5.43 -4.04 -5.33
CA ALA A 175 -5.30 -2.99 -6.34
C ALA A 175 -4.26 -1.92 -5.93
N GLY A 176 -4.24 -1.54 -4.65
CA GLY A 176 -3.20 -0.64 -4.12
C GLY A 176 -1.79 -1.23 -4.20
N ALA A 177 -1.64 -2.53 -3.95
CA ALA A 177 -0.37 -3.23 -4.09
C ALA A 177 0.15 -3.23 -5.54
N PHE A 178 -0.74 -3.42 -6.53
CA PHE A 178 -0.39 -3.30 -7.95
C PHE A 178 0.17 -1.92 -8.30
N ALA A 179 -0.44 -0.85 -7.78
CA ALA A 179 -0.03 0.52 -8.07
C ALA A 179 1.18 1.00 -7.26
N ALA A 180 1.65 0.24 -6.28
CA ALA A 180 2.75 0.64 -5.40
C ALA A 180 3.92 -0.35 -5.43
N GLY A 181 3.89 -1.38 -4.57
CA GLY A 181 5.02 -2.28 -4.40
C GLY A 181 5.36 -3.08 -5.66
N LEU A 182 4.36 -3.54 -6.41
CA LEU A 182 4.60 -4.32 -7.63
C LEU A 182 5.15 -3.46 -8.77
N VAL A 183 4.65 -2.24 -8.94
CA VAL A 183 5.24 -1.27 -9.90
C VAL A 183 6.70 -0.98 -9.54
N LEU A 184 7.01 -0.75 -8.26
CA LEU A 184 8.39 -0.52 -7.82
C LEU A 184 9.29 -1.70 -8.10
N ALA A 185 8.80 -2.95 -7.96
CA ALA A 185 9.56 -4.15 -8.28
C ALA A 185 9.87 -4.24 -9.79
N LEU A 186 8.90 -3.90 -10.66
CA LEU A 186 9.10 -3.87 -12.11
C LEU A 186 10.12 -2.80 -12.52
N GLU A 187 10.04 -1.61 -11.93
CA GLU A 187 11.02 -0.54 -12.16
C GLU A 187 12.43 -0.96 -11.77
N GLU A 188 12.59 -1.56 -10.58
CA GLU A 188 13.92 -2.02 -10.13
C GLU A 188 14.47 -3.14 -11.00
N ALA A 189 13.64 -4.09 -11.43
CA ALA A 189 14.05 -5.13 -12.39
C ALA A 189 14.55 -4.50 -13.71
N GLY A 190 13.83 -3.50 -14.22
CA GLY A 190 14.24 -2.74 -15.40
C GLY A 190 15.58 -2.02 -15.19
N VAL A 191 15.79 -1.39 -14.02
CA VAL A 191 17.07 -0.75 -13.66
C VAL A 191 18.21 -1.75 -13.69
N GLN A 192 18.01 -2.95 -13.16
CA GLN A 192 19.04 -4.00 -13.16
C GLN A 192 19.37 -4.47 -14.58
N MET A 193 18.36 -4.66 -15.44
CA MET A 193 18.57 -5.01 -16.86
C MET A 193 19.33 -3.93 -17.63
N LEU A 194 19.02 -2.64 -17.43
CA LEU A 194 19.77 -1.54 -18.06
C LEU A 194 21.20 -1.45 -17.56
N LYS A 195 21.44 -1.74 -16.28
CA LYS A 195 22.81 -1.85 -15.73
C LYS A 195 23.60 -2.99 -16.39
N ALA A 196 22.97 -4.15 -16.58
CA ALA A 196 23.58 -5.27 -17.31
C ALA A 196 23.85 -4.92 -18.78
N SER A 197 23.13 -3.94 -19.34
CA SER A 197 23.33 -3.40 -20.69
C SER A 197 24.41 -2.29 -20.73
N GLY A 198 25.08 -1.98 -19.61
CA GLY A 198 26.22 -1.06 -19.57
C GLY A 198 25.90 0.35 -19.01
N LEU A 199 24.67 0.64 -18.62
CA LEU A 199 24.33 1.94 -18.01
C LEU A 199 24.76 1.97 -16.52
N SER A 200 25.13 3.14 -16.04
CA SER A 200 25.24 3.37 -14.60
C SER A 200 23.87 3.29 -13.93
N HIS A 201 23.83 3.00 -12.62
CA HIS A 201 22.56 3.01 -11.86
C HIS A 201 21.79 4.32 -12.00
N ARG A 202 22.47 5.46 -11.99
CA ARG A 202 21.86 6.79 -12.12
C ARG A 202 21.22 6.99 -13.48
N GLU A 203 21.89 6.59 -14.55
CA GLU A 203 21.36 6.68 -15.91
C GLU A 203 20.17 5.75 -16.12
N ALA A 204 20.28 4.50 -15.66
CA ALA A 204 19.19 3.52 -15.75
C ALA A 204 17.93 3.99 -15.01
N LEU A 205 18.08 4.45 -13.77
CA LEU A 205 16.98 4.98 -12.98
C LEU A 205 16.34 6.22 -13.62
N HIS A 206 17.16 7.15 -14.13
CA HIS A 206 16.64 8.35 -14.81
C HIS A 206 15.86 7.99 -16.09
N ALA A 207 16.40 7.10 -16.91
CA ALA A 207 15.76 6.68 -18.15
C ALA A 207 14.39 6.03 -17.90
N LEU A 208 14.33 5.05 -16.99
CA LEU A 208 13.10 4.32 -16.73
C LEU A 208 12.04 5.17 -16.06
N LEU A 209 12.39 5.94 -15.03
CA LEU A 209 11.41 6.83 -14.39
C LEU A 209 10.87 7.92 -15.34
N SER A 210 11.69 8.38 -16.31
CA SER A 210 11.22 9.30 -17.35
C SER A 210 10.20 8.62 -18.26
N LEU A 211 10.51 7.39 -18.72
CA LEU A 211 9.62 6.60 -19.57
C LEU A 211 8.30 6.26 -18.87
N SER A 212 8.37 5.76 -17.64
CA SER A 212 7.20 5.34 -16.89
C SER A 212 6.25 6.50 -16.57
N ARG A 213 6.79 7.67 -16.23
CA ARG A 213 5.95 8.87 -16.05
C ARG A 213 5.21 9.24 -17.33
N GLN A 214 5.88 9.16 -18.48
CA GLN A 214 5.25 9.45 -19.77
C GLN A 214 4.14 8.45 -20.10
N VAL A 215 4.36 7.16 -19.83
CA VAL A 215 3.34 6.12 -20.04
C VAL A 215 2.12 6.36 -19.14
N LEU A 216 2.32 6.68 -17.86
CA LEU A 216 1.22 6.99 -16.94
C LEU A 216 0.46 8.26 -17.32
N GLU A 217 1.16 9.29 -17.81
CA GLU A 217 0.54 10.50 -18.34
C GLU A 217 -0.31 10.22 -19.59
N HIS A 218 0.18 9.37 -20.50
CA HIS A 218 -0.59 8.92 -21.65
C HIS A 218 -1.81 8.10 -21.22
N TYR A 219 -1.65 7.21 -20.24
CA TYR A 219 -2.76 6.43 -19.70
C TYR A 219 -3.88 7.32 -19.15
N GLU A 220 -3.52 8.34 -18.37
CA GLU A 220 -4.48 9.31 -17.82
C GLU A 220 -5.23 10.07 -18.91
N LYS A 221 -4.53 10.50 -19.98
CA LYS A 221 -5.10 11.33 -21.05
C LYS A 221 -5.82 10.56 -22.13
N LEU A 222 -5.34 9.37 -22.50
CA LEU A 222 -5.75 8.64 -23.69
C LEU A 222 -6.50 7.33 -23.38
N GLY A 223 -6.45 6.88 -22.12
CA GLY A 223 -6.95 5.57 -21.72
C GLY A 223 -6.02 4.40 -22.07
N PRO A 224 -6.34 3.16 -21.62
CA PRO A 224 -5.43 2.04 -21.64
C PRO A 224 -5.00 1.62 -23.05
N HIS A 225 -5.93 1.47 -23.98
CA HIS A 225 -5.64 0.94 -25.31
C HIS A 225 -4.73 1.87 -26.15
N LYS A 226 -4.95 3.19 -26.08
CA LYS A 226 -4.15 4.17 -26.83
C LYS A 226 -2.81 4.48 -26.18
N ALA A 227 -2.71 4.33 -24.87
CA ALA A 227 -1.45 4.50 -24.14
C ALA A 227 -0.52 3.28 -24.28
N TRP A 228 -1.08 2.11 -24.65
CA TRP A 228 -0.31 0.90 -24.78
C TRP A 228 0.53 0.91 -26.07
N THR A 229 1.84 0.91 -25.90
CA THR A 229 2.84 0.95 -26.97
C THR A 229 3.88 -0.16 -26.77
N GLY A 230 4.79 -0.31 -27.73
CA GLY A 230 5.86 -1.29 -27.65
C GLY A 230 5.63 -2.53 -28.51
N PRO A 231 6.53 -3.52 -28.46
CA PRO A 231 6.52 -4.68 -29.36
C PRO A 231 5.21 -5.47 -29.29
N LEU A 232 4.77 -5.76 -28.07
CA LEU A 232 3.58 -6.59 -27.84
C LEU A 232 2.31 -5.91 -28.41
N SER A 233 2.19 -4.58 -28.28
CA SER A 233 1.04 -3.84 -28.81
C SER A 233 0.98 -3.79 -30.34
N ARG A 234 2.13 -3.98 -31.00
CA ARG A 234 2.24 -3.99 -32.50
C ARG A 234 2.27 -5.39 -33.07
N GLY A 235 2.25 -6.44 -32.23
CA GLY A 235 2.37 -7.82 -32.69
C GLY A 235 3.80 -8.23 -33.10
N ASP A 236 4.82 -7.50 -32.61
CA ASP A 236 6.25 -7.79 -32.89
C ASP A 236 6.74 -8.98 -32.01
N TYR A 237 6.10 -10.14 -32.14
CA TYR A 237 6.36 -11.30 -31.26
C TYR A 237 7.79 -11.83 -31.36
N GLY A 238 8.47 -11.63 -32.47
CA GLY A 238 9.90 -11.94 -32.60
C GLY A 238 10.78 -11.11 -31.64
N VAL A 239 10.43 -9.84 -31.46
CA VAL A 239 11.12 -8.98 -30.46
C VAL A 239 10.82 -9.43 -29.04
N VAL A 240 9.57 -9.85 -28.76
CA VAL A 240 9.21 -10.38 -27.44
C VAL A 240 10.02 -11.64 -27.13
N ALA A 241 10.12 -12.58 -28.07
CA ALA A 241 10.94 -13.79 -27.91
C ALA A 241 12.43 -13.46 -27.68
N ALA A 242 12.99 -12.51 -28.42
CA ALA A 242 14.38 -12.07 -28.25
C ALA A 242 14.61 -11.42 -26.86
N ASN A 243 13.63 -10.66 -26.36
CA ASN A 243 13.68 -10.11 -24.98
C ASN A 243 13.67 -11.22 -23.95
N GLU A 244 12.80 -12.22 -24.08
CA GLU A 244 12.75 -13.38 -23.18
C GLU A 244 14.09 -14.12 -23.15
N GLU A 245 14.70 -14.34 -24.31
CA GLU A 245 16.02 -14.98 -24.43
C GLU A 245 17.12 -14.14 -23.77
N ALA A 246 17.12 -12.82 -23.96
CA ALA A 246 18.09 -11.95 -23.30
C ALA A 246 17.94 -11.94 -21.78
N ILE A 247 16.70 -11.92 -21.28
CA ILE A 247 16.39 -12.00 -19.85
C ILE A 247 16.83 -13.37 -19.30
N ALA A 248 16.51 -14.47 -19.98
CA ALA A 248 16.90 -15.80 -19.57
C ALA A 248 18.43 -15.98 -19.44
N ARG A 249 19.22 -15.26 -20.26
CA ARG A 249 20.68 -15.28 -20.20
C ARG A 249 21.28 -14.43 -19.09
N SER A 250 20.74 -13.24 -18.83
CA SER A 250 21.33 -12.27 -17.90
C SER A 250 20.67 -12.21 -16.53
N HIS A 251 19.36 -12.44 -16.46
CA HIS A 251 18.52 -12.35 -15.25
C HIS A 251 17.42 -13.41 -15.28
N PRO A 252 17.75 -14.72 -15.24
CA PRO A 252 16.76 -15.79 -15.37
C PRO A 252 15.65 -15.71 -14.31
N GLU A 253 15.93 -15.13 -13.16
CA GLU A 253 14.97 -14.89 -12.08
C GLU A 253 13.85 -13.90 -12.45
N PHE A 254 14.04 -13.09 -13.50
CA PHE A 254 13.03 -12.12 -13.95
C PHE A 254 12.14 -12.65 -15.07
N LEU A 255 12.51 -13.79 -15.70
CA LEU A 255 11.82 -14.31 -16.89
C LEU A 255 10.35 -14.62 -16.63
N GLU A 256 10.05 -15.31 -15.52
CA GLU A 256 8.68 -15.67 -15.16
C GLU A 256 7.82 -14.41 -14.96
N ALA A 257 8.37 -13.39 -14.28
CA ALA A 257 7.68 -12.12 -14.06
C ALA A 257 7.42 -11.39 -15.38
N TYR A 258 8.41 -11.34 -16.29
CA TYR A 258 8.26 -10.72 -17.62
C TYR A 258 7.14 -11.38 -18.41
N GLN A 259 7.13 -12.72 -18.48
CA GLN A 259 6.11 -13.50 -19.17
C GLN A 259 4.71 -13.32 -18.55
N ALA A 260 4.62 -13.32 -17.21
CA ALA A 260 3.35 -13.13 -16.52
C ALA A 260 2.76 -11.73 -16.77
N VAL A 261 3.62 -10.69 -16.74
CA VAL A 261 3.19 -9.31 -17.01
C VAL A 261 2.87 -9.10 -18.49
N SER A 262 3.59 -9.76 -19.41
CA SER A 262 3.26 -9.74 -20.85
C SER A 262 1.87 -10.34 -21.11
N ARG A 263 1.54 -11.47 -20.49
CA ARG A 263 0.19 -12.05 -20.55
C ARG A 263 -0.87 -11.13 -19.93
N LEU A 264 -0.58 -10.54 -18.77
CA LEU A 264 -1.48 -9.57 -18.15
C LEU A 264 -1.72 -8.37 -19.06
N SER A 265 -0.68 -7.85 -19.70
CA SER A 265 -0.80 -6.74 -20.67
C SER A 265 -1.71 -7.10 -21.84
N GLY A 266 -1.54 -8.31 -22.41
CA GLY A 266 -2.46 -8.83 -23.43
C GLY A 266 -3.91 -8.89 -22.95
N HIS A 267 -4.13 -9.32 -21.72
CA HIS A 267 -5.47 -9.43 -21.13
C HIS A 267 -6.18 -8.08 -20.95
N VAL A 268 -5.46 -7.06 -20.44
CA VAL A 268 -6.07 -5.81 -19.98
C VAL A 268 -5.91 -4.63 -20.92
N LEU A 269 -4.98 -4.70 -21.89
CA LEU A 269 -4.65 -3.58 -22.79
C LEU A 269 -4.94 -3.86 -24.26
N ALA A 270 -4.95 -5.13 -24.69
CA ALA A 270 -5.19 -5.49 -26.08
C ALA A 270 -6.65 -5.26 -26.51
N ALA A 271 -6.85 -4.85 -27.76
CA ALA A 271 -8.18 -4.81 -28.36
C ALA A 271 -8.73 -6.22 -28.63
N ASP A 272 -7.87 -7.17 -28.95
CA ASP A 272 -8.18 -8.61 -29.07
C ASP A 272 -7.26 -9.41 -28.12
N PRO A 273 -7.67 -9.63 -26.87
CA PRO A 273 -6.89 -10.41 -25.90
C PRO A 273 -6.62 -11.84 -26.35
N ALA A 274 -7.59 -12.51 -27.01
CA ALA A 274 -7.44 -13.90 -27.40
C ALA A 274 -6.32 -14.09 -28.44
N ALA A 275 -6.24 -13.20 -29.42
CA ALA A 275 -5.18 -13.23 -30.43
C ALA A 275 -3.80 -13.02 -29.79
N VAL A 276 -3.64 -12.01 -28.90
CA VAL A 276 -2.36 -11.75 -28.25
C VAL A 276 -1.92 -12.92 -27.38
N LEU A 277 -2.83 -13.46 -26.57
CA LEU A 277 -2.52 -14.59 -25.69
C LEU A 277 -2.16 -15.86 -26.48
N GLY A 278 -2.90 -16.16 -27.56
CA GLY A 278 -2.59 -17.28 -28.41
C GLY A 278 -1.18 -17.19 -29.04
N HIS A 279 -0.74 -16.00 -29.42
CA HIS A 279 0.63 -15.79 -29.89
C HIS A 279 1.68 -15.96 -28.77
N LEU A 280 1.42 -15.45 -27.57
CA LEU A 280 2.34 -15.58 -26.42
C LEU A 280 2.49 -17.06 -25.98
N GLU A 281 1.45 -17.87 -26.08
CA GLU A 281 1.51 -19.31 -25.78
C GLU A 281 2.38 -20.09 -26.75
N ASN A 282 2.43 -19.64 -28.01
CA ASN A 282 3.16 -20.28 -29.11
C ASN A 282 4.57 -19.69 -29.31
N LEU A 283 5.03 -18.78 -28.46
CA LEU A 283 6.43 -18.33 -28.46
C LEU A 283 7.37 -19.54 -28.21
N PRO A 284 8.54 -19.60 -28.88
CA PRO A 284 9.50 -20.64 -28.62
C PRO A 284 9.89 -20.67 -27.14
N ARG A 285 9.52 -21.74 -26.44
CA ARG A 285 9.95 -21.93 -25.05
C ARG A 285 11.41 -22.33 -25.05
N HIS A 286 12.28 -21.44 -24.58
CA HIS A 286 13.68 -21.78 -24.44
C HIS A 286 13.83 -22.87 -23.36
N SER A 287 14.37 -24.02 -23.73
CA SER A 287 14.84 -25.02 -22.77
C SER A 287 15.91 -24.37 -21.87
N PRO A 288 15.86 -24.52 -20.56
CA PRO A 288 16.94 -24.06 -19.72
C PRO A 288 18.24 -24.70 -20.21
N LEU A 289 19.18 -23.88 -20.63
CA LEU A 289 20.53 -24.33 -20.99
C LEU A 289 21.12 -25.04 -19.77
N LEU A 290 21.04 -26.37 -19.78
CA LEU A 290 21.80 -27.22 -18.88
C LEU A 290 23.25 -26.76 -18.97
N SER A 291 23.77 -26.17 -17.90
CA SER A 291 25.19 -25.88 -17.76
C SER A 291 25.95 -27.20 -17.95
N LYS A 292 26.48 -27.43 -19.16
CA LYS A 292 27.50 -28.45 -19.35
C LYS A 292 28.72 -28.02 -18.54
N SER A 293 28.80 -28.51 -17.33
CA SER A 293 30.08 -28.57 -16.61
C SER A 293 31.05 -29.33 -17.53
N LYS A 294 31.95 -28.61 -18.16
CA LYS A 294 33.14 -29.22 -18.74
C LYS A 294 34.01 -29.74 -17.57
N GLY A 295 33.76 -30.97 -17.18
CA GLY A 295 34.76 -31.77 -16.54
C GLY A 295 35.88 -31.99 -17.57
N GLY A 296 36.98 -31.29 -17.39
CA GLY A 296 38.21 -31.53 -18.09
C GLY A 296 39.17 -32.20 -17.14
N SER A 297 39.24 -33.51 -17.22
CA SER A 297 40.39 -34.27 -16.76
C SER A 297 41.50 -34.18 -17.83
N ALA A 298 42.66 -33.71 -17.44
CA ALA A 298 43.99 -34.25 -17.73
C ALA A 298 45.04 -33.31 -17.19
#